data_a43ff4e3a6b085895c93cdb630a493f5
#
_entry.id   a43ff4e3a6b085895c93cdb630a493f5
#
_cell.length_a   1.000
_cell.length_b   1.000
_cell.length_c   1.000
_cell.angle_alpha   90.00
_cell.angle_beta   90.00
_cell.angle_gamma   90.00
#
_symmetry.space_group_name_H-M   'P 1'
#
loop_
_entity.id
_entity.type
_entity.pdbx_description
1 polymer ?
#
loop_
_entity_poly.entity_id
_entity_poly.type
_entity_poly.pdbx_seq_one_letter_code
_entity_poly.pdbx_strand_id
1 'polypeptide(L)'
;MICVIIWTGALAVLHLKLRRNVPSWMRLRVERGWIHWDVTCFNAWPATIVRPLLQSKAYKLALFFYDAGILVAGAAMMGGIGIVLVTCSQLWNKMLMSSTETSFHKRSEFQQVSSLSALSLHLDNSVSGSSTSSTPLWLTPLIPGVNMPLRHVLPLFLVGVVSQVTHEAGHAIAAALHQIRPLSMGLWLVFPGVPIAYVSLPDLGACSMRTKWRIISAGVWHNAMVLGFCALVHGLLSCMWTDTHGLHVHTSGALHDIIPRGSRITALNDLGLENLHRNERMYLWNRLVQDVPMPAEPGWCIPSAIWLNATDECCRYPNDTLACFQSAKIQKCLRPMYLFDMPQSVRCRETCDAGVCAVPDPHAPALVRVGIDYGAMTGLVVLRGPFRGLSQSMHVSTHTLRAPWSFLIPPAWIDALLMSMTYVFQLVLVVNSALLILNMLPIPTLDGSLYLRLCLQQLYIFWSDTNERGSLSSCDIEDPGEAVPAYSLHHLDYIQSLCEMATCIATGLSLIHISE
;
A
#
# COMPACT_ATOMS: atom_id res chain seq x y z
N MET A 1 14.56 -10.23 -24.81
CA MET A 1 15.30 -9.74 -25.97
C MET A 1 14.43 -8.89 -26.90
N ILE A 2 13.26 -9.35 -27.35
CA ILE A 2 12.35 -8.60 -28.25
C ILE A 2 11.92 -7.25 -27.66
N CYS A 3 11.51 -7.20 -26.39
CA CYS A 3 11.08 -5.96 -25.72
C CYS A 3 12.22 -4.92 -25.65
N VAL A 4 13.46 -5.35 -25.46
CA VAL A 4 14.63 -4.44 -25.44
C VAL A 4 14.86 -3.86 -26.85
N ILE A 5 14.72 -4.67 -27.88
CA ILE A 5 14.88 -4.23 -29.28
C ILE A 5 13.79 -3.24 -29.65
N ILE A 6 12.53 -3.52 -29.28
CA ILE A 6 11.41 -2.61 -29.51
C ILE A 6 11.63 -1.29 -28.76
N TRP A 7 12.05 -1.36 -27.51
CA TRP A 7 12.34 -0.19 -26.68
C TRP A 7 13.46 0.67 -27.28
N THR A 8 14.60 0.06 -27.61
CA THR A 8 15.73 0.78 -28.23
C THR A 8 15.36 1.36 -29.61
N GLY A 9 14.55 0.65 -30.40
CA GLY A 9 14.01 1.16 -31.67
C GLY A 9 13.07 2.34 -31.47
N ALA A 10 12.14 2.26 -30.52
CA ALA A 10 11.23 3.35 -30.16
C ALA A 10 12.00 4.59 -29.67
N LEU A 11 13.05 4.39 -28.85
CA LEU A 11 13.93 5.45 -28.39
C LEU A 11 14.70 6.12 -29.54
N ALA A 12 15.22 5.35 -30.49
CA ALA A 12 15.91 5.89 -31.66
C ALA A 12 14.98 6.75 -32.53
N VAL A 13 13.75 6.30 -32.78
CA VAL A 13 12.73 7.06 -33.52
C VAL A 13 12.35 8.35 -32.76
N LEU A 14 12.17 8.25 -31.45
CA LEU A 14 11.85 9.39 -30.58
C LEU A 14 13.01 10.41 -30.61
N HIS A 15 14.26 9.94 -30.52
CA HIS A 15 15.45 10.79 -30.60
C HIS A 15 15.50 11.55 -31.91
N LEU A 16 15.27 10.87 -33.05
CA LEU A 16 15.30 11.48 -34.37
C LEU A 16 14.18 12.54 -34.55
N LYS A 17 12.97 12.29 -34.02
CA LYS A 17 11.86 13.24 -34.05
C LYS A 17 12.08 14.45 -33.18
N LEU A 18 12.58 14.24 -31.94
CA LEU A 18 12.72 15.31 -30.96
C LEU A 18 13.97 16.16 -31.19
N ARG A 19 15.05 15.61 -31.76
CA ARG A 19 16.29 16.35 -32.02
C ARG A 19 16.12 17.63 -32.84
N ARG A 20 15.08 17.70 -33.68
CA ARG A 20 14.81 18.85 -34.57
C ARG A 20 14.11 20.03 -33.90
N ASN A 21 13.45 19.83 -32.74
CA ASN A 21 12.54 20.84 -32.15
C ASN A 21 12.73 21.01 -30.63
N VAL A 22 13.91 20.65 -30.07
CA VAL A 22 14.14 20.83 -28.62
C VAL A 22 14.55 22.27 -28.32
N PRO A 23 13.81 22.98 -27.42
CA PRO A 23 14.18 24.32 -26.99
C PRO A 23 15.56 24.35 -26.30
N SER A 24 16.24 25.50 -26.33
CA SER A 24 17.61 25.66 -25.77
C SER A 24 17.71 25.39 -24.25
N TRP A 25 16.58 25.53 -23.53
CA TRP A 25 16.48 25.25 -22.08
C TRP A 25 16.25 23.77 -21.74
N MET A 26 16.07 22.92 -22.76
CA MET A 26 15.87 21.49 -22.63
C MET A 26 16.95 20.75 -23.43
N ARG A 27 17.56 19.75 -22.81
CA ARG A 27 18.50 18.84 -23.49
C ARG A 27 17.98 17.41 -23.37
N LEU A 28 17.75 16.78 -24.50
CA LEU A 28 17.38 15.38 -24.55
C LEU A 28 18.58 14.58 -25.05
N ARG A 29 19.03 13.63 -24.25
CA ARG A 29 20.08 12.67 -24.61
C ARG A 29 19.50 11.28 -24.53
N VAL A 30 19.71 10.51 -25.60
CA VAL A 30 19.30 9.11 -25.65
C VAL A 30 20.58 8.28 -25.66
N GLU A 31 20.78 7.50 -24.61
CA GLU A 31 21.87 6.56 -24.45
C GLU A 31 21.32 5.12 -24.52
N ARG A 32 22.19 4.11 -24.55
CA ARG A 32 21.77 2.71 -24.67
C ARG A 32 20.81 2.29 -23.55
N GLY A 33 19.49 2.35 -23.83
CA GLY A 33 18.41 1.94 -22.92
C GLY A 33 17.85 3.04 -22.00
N TRP A 34 18.33 4.28 -22.09
CA TRP A 34 17.97 5.38 -21.19
C TRP A 34 17.67 6.64 -22.00
N ILE A 35 16.68 7.40 -21.53
CA ILE A 35 16.45 8.77 -22.00
C ILE A 35 16.81 9.72 -20.87
N HIS A 36 17.73 10.64 -21.14
CA HIS A 36 18.04 11.75 -20.24
C HIS A 36 17.29 12.99 -20.70
N TRP A 37 16.52 13.54 -19.82
CA TRP A 37 15.79 14.78 -20.01
C TRP A 37 16.29 15.83 -19.03
N ASP A 38 17.26 16.65 -19.44
CA ASP A 38 17.80 17.74 -18.65
C ASP A 38 16.96 18.99 -18.88
N VAL A 39 16.54 19.67 -17.80
CA VAL A 39 15.74 20.88 -17.85
C VAL A 39 16.44 21.98 -17.04
N THR A 40 17.03 22.95 -17.74
CA THR A 40 17.82 24.01 -17.10
C THR A 40 16.99 25.22 -16.63
N CYS A 41 15.76 25.40 -17.17
CA CYS A 41 14.91 26.51 -16.76
C CYS A 41 14.47 26.45 -15.29
N PHE A 42 14.48 25.26 -14.70
CA PHE A 42 14.12 25.08 -13.29
C PHE A 42 15.28 25.29 -12.32
N ASN A 43 16.52 25.43 -12.76
CA ASN A 43 17.67 25.55 -11.87
C ASN A 43 17.60 26.76 -10.92
N ALA A 44 16.83 27.78 -11.27
CA ALA A 44 16.70 29.01 -10.48
C ALA A 44 15.57 28.94 -9.42
N TRP A 45 14.57 28.04 -9.56
CA TRP A 45 13.40 28.04 -8.69
C TRP A 45 13.70 27.75 -7.20
N PRO A 46 14.67 26.89 -6.83
CA PRO A 46 14.96 26.67 -5.41
C PRO A 46 15.45 27.97 -4.74
N ALA A 47 16.30 28.73 -5.45
CA ALA A 47 16.81 30.00 -4.96
C ALA A 47 15.68 31.07 -4.81
N THR A 48 14.68 31.08 -5.70
CA THR A 48 13.54 32.00 -5.60
C THR A 48 12.66 31.70 -4.40
N ILE A 49 12.42 30.43 -4.08
CA ILE A 49 11.65 30.01 -2.90
C ILE A 49 12.40 30.34 -1.61
N VAL A 50 13.71 30.11 -1.58
CA VAL A 50 14.52 30.25 -0.36
C VAL A 50 14.88 31.73 -0.08
N ARG A 51 14.91 32.58 -1.10
CA ARG A 51 15.31 34.00 -0.97
C ARG A 51 14.61 34.78 0.17
N PRO A 52 13.27 34.69 0.35
CA PRO A 52 12.60 35.39 1.46
C PRO A 52 12.98 34.79 2.83
N LEU A 53 13.29 33.47 2.88
CA LEU A 53 13.72 32.84 4.13
C LEU A 53 15.10 33.29 4.57
N LEU A 54 16.05 33.48 3.63
CA LEU A 54 17.42 33.90 3.93
C LEU A 54 17.47 35.29 4.61
N GLN A 55 16.48 36.14 4.35
CA GLN A 55 16.40 37.49 4.91
C GLN A 55 15.56 37.55 6.19
N SER A 56 14.98 36.47 6.63
CA SER A 56 14.04 36.40 7.75
C SER A 56 14.60 35.66 8.95
N LYS A 57 13.99 35.87 10.13
CA LYS A 57 14.26 35.05 11.33
C LYS A 57 13.91 33.56 11.12
N ALA A 58 13.07 33.23 10.11
CA ALA A 58 12.70 31.89 9.74
C ALA A 58 13.86 31.07 9.16
N TYR A 59 14.97 31.69 8.76
CA TYR A 59 16.17 30.96 8.29
C TYR A 59 16.68 29.95 9.33
N LYS A 60 16.77 30.37 10.60
CA LYS A 60 17.20 29.42 11.67
C LYS A 60 16.24 28.27 11.83
N LEU A 61 14.93 28.53 11.70
CA LEU A 61 13.92 27.47 11.75
C LEU A 61 14.04 26.51 10.56
N ALA A 62 14.30 27.04 9.36
CA ALA A 62 14.56 26.22 8.18
C ALA A 62 15.79 25.32 8.33
N LEU A 63 16.87 25.85 8.94
CA LEU A 63 18.05 25.02 9.24
C LEU A 63 17.75 23.93 10.26
N PHE A 64 17.00 24.25 11.32
CA PHE A 64 16.56 23.27 12.33
C PHE A 64 15.65 22.20 11.72
N PHE A 65 14.76 22.58 10.79
CA PHE A 65 13.93 21.66 10.04
C PHE A 65 14.76 20.59 9.30
N TYR A 66 15.86 20.99 8.65
CA TYR A 66 16.75 20.02 7.98
C TYR A 66 17.65 19.26 8.96
N ASP A 67 17.98 19.83 10.13
CA ASP A 67 18.69 19.09 11.19
C ASP A 67 17.84 17.92 11.72
N ALA A 68 16.51 18.10 11.84
CA ALA A 68 15.60 16.99 12.15
C ALA A 68 15.63 15.90 11.07
N GLY A 69 15.76 16.31 9.79
CA GLY A 69 15.89 15.39 8.66
C GLY A 69 17.10 14.46 8.75
N ILE A 70 18.22 14.94 9.33
CA ILE A 70 19.43 14.11 9.53
C ILE A 70 19.11 12.90 10.42
N LEU A 71 18.36 13.13 11.51
CA LEU A 71 17.98 12.05 12.44
C LEU A 71 17.04 11.03 11.78
N VAL A 72 16.06 11.53 11.01
CA VAL A 72 15.11 10.66 10.29
C VAL A 72 15.83 9.84 9.23
N ALA A 73 16.77 10.43 8.49
CA ALA A 73 17.58 9.71 7.52
C ALA A 73 18.43 8.61 8.18
N GLY A 74 19.05 8.89 9.32
CA GLY A 74 19.78 7.89 10.10
C GLY A 74 18.89 6.74 10.57
N ALA A 75 17.70 7.05 11.09
CA ALA A 75 16.72 6.04 11.50
C ALA A 75 16.24 5.19 10.31
N ALA A 76 16.00 5.82 9.14
CA ALA A 76 15.62 5.13 7.90
C ALA A 76 16.73 4.19 7.40
N MET A 77 18.00 4.60 7.48
CA MET A 77 19.13 3.77 7.13
C MET A 77 19.22 2.52 8.03
N MET A 78 19.15 2.71 9.34
CA MET A 78 19.19 1.59 10.29
C MET A 78 17.99 0.65 10.09
N GLY A 79 16.79 1.21 9.91
CA GLY A 79 15.58 0.43 9.61
C GLY A 79 15.69 -0.35 8.31
N GLY A 80 16.20 0.29 7.25
CA GLY A 80 16.41 -0.34 5.94
C GLY A 80 17.40 -1.51 6.01
N ILE A 81 18.54 -1.31 6.65
CA ILE A 81 19.52 -2.38 6.89
C ILE A 81 18.88 -3.52 7.70
N GLY A 82 18.11 -3.20 8.75
CA GLY A 82 17.39 -4.19 9.56
C GLY A 82 16.42 -5.03 8.74
N ILE A 83 15.62 -4.39 7.87
CA ILE A 83 14.67 -5.08 6.98
C ILE A 83 15.42 -6.02 6.02
N VAL A 84 16.52 -5.58 5.42
CA VAL A 84 17.34 -6.41 4.53
C VAL A 84 17.89 -7.63 5.28
N LEU A 85 18.45 -7.44 6.49
CA LEU A 85 18.99 -8.53 7.30
C LEU A 85 17.90 -9.55 7.69
N VAL A 86 16.72 -9.08 8.12
CA VAL A 86 15.59 -9.96 8.45
C VAL A 86 15.14 -10.74 7.22
N THR A 87 15.02 -10.08 6.06
CA THR A 87 14.63 -10.75 4.82
C THR A 87 15.66 -11.81 4.42
N CYS A 88 16.95 -11.50 4.49
CA CYS A 88 18.03 -12.47 4.22
C CYS A 88 17.97 -13.66 5.18
N SER A 89 17.73 -13.44 6.47
CA SER A 89 17.61 -14.52 7.45
C SER A 89 16.41 -15.43 7.17
N GLN A 90 15.27 -14.85 6.77
CA GLN A 90 14.09 -15.61 6.38
C GLN A 90 14.33 -16.47 5.13
N LEU A 91 15.02 -15.90 4.13
CA LEU A 91 15.38 -16.63 2.92
C LEU A 91 16.38 -17.77 3.22
N TRP A 92 17.37 -17.49 4.04
CA TRP A 92 18.33 -18.50 4.49
C TRP A 92 17.68 -19.69 5.18
N ASN A 93 16.74 -19.40 6.10
CA ASN A 93 15.99 -20.45 6.80
C ASN A 93 15.12 -21.27 5.83
N LYS A 94 14.50 -20.63 4.82
CA LYS A 94 13.75 -21.34 3.78
C LYS A 94 14.66 -22.25 2.94
N MET A 95 15.83 -21.79 2.55
CA MET A 95 16.80 -22.60 1.80
C MET A 95 17.26 -23.82 2.62
N LEU A 96 17.55 -23.65 3.91
CA LEU A 96 17.92 -24.76 4.79
C LEU A 96 16.81 -25.79 4.95
N MET A 97 15.54 -25.35 5.09
CA MET A 97 14.39 -26.26 5.18
C MET A 97 14.10 -26.97 3.84
N SER A 98 14.26 -26.27 2.71
CA SER A 98 14.10 -26.88 1.38
C SER A 98 15.13 -27.96 1.08
N SER A 99 16.34 -27.87 1.61
CA SER A 99 17.37 -28.90 1.45
C SER A 99 17.09 -30.19 2.27
N THR A 100 16.16 -30.16 3.23
CA THR A 100 15.73 -31.32 4.02
C THR A 100 14.50 -32.02 3.45
N GLU A 101 13.77 -31.42 2.52
CA GLU A 101 12.54 -31.96 1.90
C GLU A 101 12.72 -32.43 0.45
N THR A 102 13.89 -32.86 0.02
CA THR A 102 14.02 -33.59 -1.26
C THR A 102 13.56 -35.02 -1.13
N SER A 103 12.29 -35.20 -0.84
CA SER A 103 11.54 -36.42 -1.12
C SER A 103 10.03 -36.16 -1.09
N PHE A 104 9.39 -36.35 -2.24
CA PHE A 104 7.94 -36.51 -2.47
C PHE A 104 7.05 -35.28 -2.63
N HIS A 105 6.55 -35.21 -3.83
CA HIS A 105 5.28 -34.78 -4.39
C HIS A 105 5.21 -33.41 -5.08
N LYS A 106 5.44 -33.52 -6.38
CA LYS A 106 4.89 -32.64 -7.42
C LYS A 106 3.36 -32.72 -7.41
N ARG A 107 2.68 -31.68 -6.95
CA ARG A 107 1.28 -31.43 -7.34
C ARG A 107 1.03 -29.92 -7.39
N SER A 108 0.69 -29.50 -8.60
CA SER A 108 0.25 -28.17 -8.98
C SER A 108 -0.96 -27.71 -8.17
N GLU A 109 -0.85 -26.56 -7.51
CA GLU A 109 -2.03 -25.79 -7.14
C GLU A 109 -1.75 -24.32 -7.42
N PHE A 110 -2.29 -23.90 -8.57
CA PHE A 110 -2.31 -22.52 -8.99
C PHE A 110 -3.42 -21.83 -8.19
N GLN A 111 -3.07 -21.23 -7.07
CA GLN A 111 -4.00 -20.42 -6.30
C GLN A 111 -3.79 -18.95 -6.62
N GLN A 112 -4.72 -18.45 -7.40
CA GLN A 112 -4.90 -17.05 -7.77
C GLN A 112 -5.17 -16.21 -6.52
N VAL A 113 -4.15 -15.57 -5.98
CA VAL A 113 -4.32 -14.59 -4.89
C VAL A 113 -4.73 -13.25 -5.51
N SER A 114 -6.03 -13.07 -5.68
CA SER A 114 -6.62 -11.78 -5.96
C SER A 114 -6.96 -11.09 -4.63
N SER A 115 -6.10 -10.24 -4.11
CA SER A 115 -6.55 -9.24 -3.16
C SER A 115 -5.50 -8.16 -2.87
N LEU A 116 -5.91 -6.93 -3.08
CA LEU A 116 -5.28 -5.72 -2.59
C LEU A 116 -5.20 -5.66 -1.03
N SER A 117 -5.71 -6.67 -0.32
CA SER A 117 -5.70 -6.75 1.14
C SER A 117 -4.37 -7.16 1.75
N ALA A 118 -3.37 -7.52 0.95
CA ALA A 118 -2.02 -7.81 1.45
C ALA A 118 -1.19 -6.55 1.77
N LEU A 119 -1.72 -5.37 1.53
CA LEU A 119 -1.04 -4.10 1.79
C LEU A 119 -1.47 -3.43 3.11
N SER A 120 -2.36 -4.05 3.88
CA SER A 120 -2.62 -3.59 5.25
C SER A 120 -1.49 -4.10 6.15
N LEU A 121 -0.70 -3.18 6.67
CA LEU A 121 0.20 -3.43 7.80
C LEU A 121 -0.56 -4.22 8.86
N HIS A 122 -0.21 -5.50 9.02
CA HIS A 122 -0.63 -6.30 10.14
C HIS A 122 0.01 -5.74 11.44
N LEU A 123 -0.74 -4.89 12.10
CA LEU A 123 -0.63 -4.70 13.54
C LEU A 123 -1.91 -5.31 14.12
N ASP A 124 -1.89 -6.60 14.34
CA ASP A 124 -2.66 -7.21 15.43
C ASP A 124 -2.31 -8.69 15.58
N ASN A 125 -1.93 -9.01 16.81
CA ASN A 125 -1.68 -10.35 17.30
C ASN A 125 -2.99 -11.08 17.63
N SER A 126 -2.91 -12.39 17.48
CA SER A 126 -3.72 -13.44 18.09
C SER A 126 -5.08 -13.78 17.48
N VAL A 127 -5.10 -14.92 16.77
CA VAL A 127 -5.99 -16.06 17.07
C VAL A 127 -5.40 -17.32 16.42
N SER A 128 -5.22 -18.34 17.23
CA SER A 128 -4.71 -19.67 16.91
C SER A 128 -5.63 -20.44 15.98
N GLY A 129 -5.06 -20.87 14.86
CA GLY A 129 -5.65 -21.87 13.96
C GLY A 129 -4.53 -22.41 13.06
N SER A 130 -4.18 -23.68 13.22
CA SER A 130 -3.12 -24.41 12.53
C SER A 130 -3.31 -24.40 11.01
N SER A 131 -2.63 -23.51 10.35
CA SER A 131 -2.30 -23.57 8.93
C SER A 131 -0.84 -23.16 8.81
N THR A 132 -0.05 -23.87 8.05
CA THR A 132 1.36 -23.62 7.76
C THR A 132 1.55 -22.14 7.42
N SER A 133 1.97 -21.37 8.41
CA SER A 133 2.20 -19.94 8.29
C SER A 133 3.49 -19.71 7.51
N SER A 134 3.37 -19.53 6.21
CA SER A 134 4.42 -18.86 5.46
C SER A 134 4.52 -17.41 6.00
N THR A 135 5.54 -17.14 6.81
CA THR A 135 5.84 -15.79 7.27
C THR A 135 5.92 -14.86 6.06
N PRO A 136 5.14 -13.77 6.02
CA PRO A 136 5.18 -12.86 4.88
C PRO A 136 6.60 -12.31 4.72
N LEU A 137 7.15 -12.32 3.50
CA LEU A 137 8.39 -11.61 3.21
C LEU A 137 8.16 -10.10 3.41
N TRP A 138 9.09 -9.46 4.13
CA TRP A 138 9.02 -8.02 4.41
C TRP A 138 9.26 -7.16 3.16
N LEU A 139 9.98 -7.69 2.16
CA LEU A 139 10.21 -7.05 0.87
C LEU A 139 9.63 -7.91 -0.24
N THR A 140 8.57 -7.42 -0.86
CA THR A 140 7.98 -8.02 -2.07
C THR A 140 7.98 -7.01 -3.19
N PRO A 141 8.64 -7.27 -4.33
CA PRO A 141 8.60 -6.36 -5.46
C PRO A 141 7.19 -6.31 -6.06
N LEU A 142 6.71 -5.11 -6.37
CA LEU A 142 5.46 -4.90 -7.08
C LEU A 142 5.68 -5.11 -8.58
N ILE A 143 5.22 -6.24 -9.11
CA ILE A 143 5.36 -6.57 -10.53
C ILE A 143 3.99 -6.46 -11.20
N PRO A 144 3.80 -5.46 -12.10
CA PRO A 144 2.55 -5.30 -12.82
C PRO A 144 2.18 -6.54 -13.64
N GLY A 145 0.93 -6.98 -13.52
CA GLY A 145 0.42 -8.18 -14.21
C GLY A 145 0.72 -9.50 -13.50
N VAL A 146 1.57 -9.52 -12.45
CA VAL A 146 1.87 -10.72 -11.65
C VAL A 146 1.20 -10.61 -10.28
N ASN A 147 1.64 -9.67 -9.45
CA ASN A 147 1.08 -9.47 -8.11
C ASN A 147 0.30 -8.14 -7.99
N MET A 148 0.25 -7.34 -9.05
CA MET A 148 -0.52 -6.09 -9.11
C MET A 148 -1.32 -5.99 -10.42
N PRO A 149 -2.64 -5.73 -10.36
CA PRO A 149 -3.46 -5.51 -11.56
C PRO A 149 -2.96 -4.33 -12.40
N LEU A 150 -2.99 -4.47 -13.74
CA LEU A 150 -2.48 -3.46 -14.68
C LEU A 150 -3.15 -2.08 -14.52
N ARG A 151 -4.40 -2.02 -14.05
CA ARG A 151 -5.13 -0.76 -13.78
C ARG A 151 -4.44 0.15 -12.77
N HIS A 152 -3.58 -0.40 -11.90
CA HIS A 152 -2.84 0.35 -10.88
C HIS A 152 -1.50 0.90 -11.36
N VAL A 153 -1.04 0.51 -12.55
CA VAL A 153 0.27 0.91 -13.10
C VAL A 153 0.34 2.42 -13.29
N LEU A 154 -0.66 3.01 -13.96
CA LEU A 154 -0.65 4.45 -14.24
C LEU A 154 -0.72 5.31 -12.96
N PRO A 155 -1.64 5.06 -12.00
CA PRO A 155 -1.62 5.77 -10.72
C PRO A 155 -0.32 5.61 -9.95
N LEU A 156 0.24 4.39 -9.89
CA LEU A 156 1.52 4.13 -9.22
C LEU A 156 2.67 4.89 -9.87
N PHE A 157 2.73 4.90 -11.21
CA PHE A 157 3.70 5.65 -11.98
C PHE A 157 3.62 7.16 -11.67
N LEU A 158 2.42 7.74 -11.70
CA LEU A 158 2.22 9.17 -11.41
C LEU A 158 2.63 9.53 -9.98
N VAL A 159 2.21 8.72 -9.00
CA VAL A 159 2.63 8.91 -7.60
C VAL A 159 4.14 8.76 -7.47
N GLY A 160 4.74 7.77 -8.13
CA GLY A 160 6.19 7.55 -8.15
C GLY A 160 6.96 8.76 -8.68
N VAL A 161 6.53 9.32 -9.81
CA VAL A 161 7.16 10.53 -10.39
C VAL A 161 7.06 11.71 -9.43
N VAL A 162 5.86 11.98 -8.89
CA VAL A 162 5.65 13.10 -7.96
C VAL A 162 6.49 12.94 -6.69
N SER A 163 6.54 11.72 -6.13
CA SER A 163 7.33 11.43 -4.92
C SER A 163 8.82 11.59 -5.17
N GLN A 164 9.34 11.16 -6.32
CA GLN A 164 10.74 11.35 -6.68
C GLN A 164 11.08 12.83 -6.94
N VAL A 165 10.22 13.55 -7.67
CA VAL A 165 10.40 15.00 -7.86
C VAL A 165 10.41 15.75 -6.52
N THR A 166 9.56 15.35 -5.57
CA THR A 166 9.54 15.92 -4.22
C THR A 166 10.84 15.60 -3.46
N HIS A 167 11.38 14.41 -3.61
CA HIS A 167 12.67 13.99 -3.05
C HIS A 167 13.80 14.87 -3.57
N GLU A 168 13.93 14.98 -4.88
CA GLU A 168 14.97 15.79 -5.53
C GLU A 168 14.82 17.30 -5.23
N ALA A 169 13.58 17.76 -5.12
CA ALA A 169 13.28 19.12 -4.66
C ALA A 169 13.83 19.38 -3.26
N GLY A 170 13.82 18.37 -2.38
CA GLY A 170 14.42 18.44 -1.05
C GLY A 170 15.90 18.79 -1.12
N HIS A 171 16.68 18.05 -1.91
CA HIS A 171 18.10 18.32 -2.10
C HIS A 171 18.36 19.71 -2.66
N ALA A 172 17.57 20.12 -3.67
CA ALA A 172 17.71 21.42 -4.31
C ALA A 172 17.40 22.58 -3.36
N ILE A 173 16.35 22.48 -2.54
CA ILE A 173 15.98 23.50 -1.56
C ILE A 173 17.00 23.59 -0.43
N ALA A 174 17.45 22.42 0.09
CA ALA A 174 18.49 22.38 1.12
C ALA A 174 19.82 23.00 0.62
N ALA A 175 20.22 22.69 -0.62
CA ALA A 175 21.40 23.31 -1.25
C ALA A 175 21.22 24.83 -1.40
N ALA A 176 20.04 25.29 -1.83
CA ALA A 176 19.73 26.71 -2.00
C ALA A 176 19.77 27.50 -0.66
N LEU A 177 19.38 26.89 0.48
CA LEU A 177 19.52 27.47 1.81
C LEU A 177 20.99 27.77 2.17
N HIS A 178 21.92 27.01 1.60
CA HIS A 178 23.36 27.24 1.72
C HIS A 178 23.94 27.98 0.51
N GLN A 179 23.09 28.63 -0.32
CA GLN A 179 23.46 29.38 -1.52
C GLN A 179 24.17 28.56 -2.60
N ILE A 180 24.00 27.26 -2.57
CA ILE A 180 24.51 26.34 -3.59
C ILE A 180 23.44 26.18 -4.68
N ARG A 181 23.81 26.46 -5.93
CA ARG A 181 22.89 26.38 -7.07
C ARG A 181 23.01 25.01 -7.74
N PRO A 182 21.88 24.34 -8.06
CA PRO A 182 21.91 23.14 -8.87
C PRO A 182 22.52 23.39 -10.24
N LEU A 183 23.31 22.44 -10.74
CA LEU A 183 23.89 22.46 -12.09
C LEU A 183 22.86 22.10 -13.15
N SER A 184 22.11 21.02 -12.92
CA SER A 184 21.01 20.58 -13.75
C SER A 184 19.98 19.80 -12.94
N MET A 185 18.76 19.80 -13.43
CA MET A 185 17.66 18.98 -12.91
C MET A 185 17.01 18.26 -14.07
N GLY A 186 16.47 17.09 -13.84
CA GLY A 186 15.84 16.36 -14.92
C GLY A 186 15.20 15.07 -14.52
N LEU A 187 14.87 14.30 -15.55
CA LEU A 187 14.25 12.99 -15.43
C LEU A 187 15.02 11.99 -16.32
N TRP A 188 15.34 10.86 -15.77
CA TRP A 188 15.82 9.71 -16.52
C TRP A 188 14.66 8.73 -16.71
N LEU A 189 14.46 8.28 -17.92
CA LEU A 189 13.55 7.18 -18.20
C LEU A 189 14.37 5.94 -18.50
N VAL A 190 14.34 4.98 -17.57
CA VAL A 190 15.09 3.73 -17.64
C VAL A 190 14.18 2.62 -18.14
N PHE A 191 14.71 1.69 -18.96
CA PHE A 191 13.96 0.49 -19.34
C PHE A 191 13.47 -0.28 -18.09
N PRO A 192 12.22 -0.75 -18.04
CA PRO A 192 11.14 -0.75 -19.04
C PRO A 192 10.21 0.48 -19.01
N GLY A 193 10.66 1.64 -18.61
CA GLY A 193 9.87 2.87 -18.52
C GLY A 193 9.78 3.43 -17.11
N VAL A 194 10.75 3.08 -16.24
CA VAL A 194 10.82 3.60 -14.87
C VAL A 194 11.40 5.01 -14.89
N PRO A 195 10.63 6.02 -14.42
CA PRO A 195 11.14 7.38 -14.33
C PRO A 195 12.00 7.53 -13.07
N ILE A 196 13.16 8.17 -13.20
CA ILE A 196 14.04 8.52 -12.10
C ILE A 196 14.30 10.03 -12.18
N ALA A 197 13.80 10.80 -11.24
CA ALA A 197 14.14 12.21 -11.12
C ALA A 197 15.56 12.35 -10.57
N TYR A 198 16.24 13.45 -10.89
CA TYR A 198 17.57 13.74 -10.35
C TYR A 198 17.83 15.25 -10.29
N VAL A 199 18.68 15.62 -9.34
CA VAL A 199 19.28 16.94 -9.20
C VAL A 199 20.79 16.79 -9.15
N SER A 200 21.50 17.45 -10.05
CA SER A 200 22.96 17.52 -10.04
C SER A 200 23.40 18.74 -9.26
N LEU A 201 24.16 18.51 -8.20
CA LEU A 201 24.79 19.56 -7.39
C LEU A 201 26.29 19.67 -7.72
N PRO A 202 26.92 20.85 -7.52
CA PRO A 202 28.37 20.97 -7.58
C PRO A 202 29.01 20.15 -6.46
N ASP A 203 30.33 19.95 -6.57
CA ASP A 203 31.08 19.25 -5.52
C ASP A 203 30.90 19.96 -4.17
N LEU A 204 30.49 19.18 -3.18
CA LEU A 204 30.29 19.64 -1.81
C LEU A 204 31.57 19.55 -0.97
N GLY A 205 32.71 19.22 -1.55
CA GLY A 205 33.98 19.03 -0.85
C GLY A 205 34.34 20.18 0.09
N ALA A 206 34.18 21.43 -0.37
CA ALA A 206 34.48 22.65 0.39
C ALA A 206 33.41 23.03 1.43
N CYS A 207 32.27 22.32 1.50
CA CYS A 207 31.21 22.65 2.42
C CYS A 207 31.47 22.07 3.81
N SER A 208 30.92 22.76 4.85
CA SER A 208 30.96 22.24 6.22
C SER A 208 30.24 20.89 6.32
N MET A 209 30.69 20.02 7.25
CA MET A 209 30.08 18.71 7.48
C MET A 209 28.58 18.81 7.73
N ARG A 210 28.15 19.81 8.53
CA ARG A 210 26.72 20.02 8.83
C ARG A 210 25.90 20.38 7.60
N THR A 211 26.48 21.16 6.66
CA THR A 211 25.84 21.45 5.37
C THR A 211 25.69 20.21 4.52
N LYS A 212 26.72 19.37 4.45
CA LYS A 212 26.67 18.09 3.71
C LYS A 212 25.58 17.18 4.25
N TRP A 213 25.52 17.03 5.58
CA TRP A 213 24.47 16.24 6.25
C TRP A 213 23.05 16.73 5.88
N ARG A 214 22.80 18.05 5.97
CA ARG A 214 21.49 18.64 5.63
C ARG A 214 21.09 18.38 4.19
N ILE A 215 22.02 18.54 3.25
CA ILE A 215 21.74 18.35 1.83
C ILE A 215 21.47 16.89 1.51
N ILE A 216 22.33 15.96 1.98
CA ILE A 216 22.21 14.54 1.68
C ILE A 216 20.94 13.92 2.31
N SER A 217 20.55 14.35 3.50
CA SER A 217 19.33 13.85 4.15
C SER A 217 18.03 14.48 3.63
N ALA A 218 18.12 15.57 2.87
CA ALA A 218 16.96 16.41 2.53
C ALA A 218 15.94 15.68 1.66
N GLY A 219 16.35 14.85 0.71
CA GLY A 219 15.43 14.10 -0.16
C GLY A 219 14.55 13.15 0.65
N VAL A 220 15.18 12.33 1.47
CA VAL A 220 14.51 11.38 2.37
C VAL A 220 13.61 12.11 3.38
N TRP A 221 14.09 13.26 3.90
CA TRP A 221 13.30 14.11 4.80
C TRP A 221 12.02 14.62 4.14
N HIS A 222 12.08 15.09 2.89
CA HIS A 222 10.90 15.52 2.16
C HIS A 222 9.91 14.38 1.94
N ASN A 223 10.35 13.17 1.63
CA ASN A 223 9.48 12.01 1.56
C ASN A 223 8.83 11.69 2.92
N ALA A 224 9.58 11.80 4.03
CA ALA A 224 9.03 11.66 5.38
C ALA A 224 7.98 12.73 5.69
N MET A 225 8.20 13.98 5.25
CA MET A 225 7.22 15.05 5.42
C MET A 225 5.95 14.82 4.61
N VAL A 226 6.05 14.28 3.39
CA VAL A 226 4.87 13.85 2.61
C VAL A 226 4.09 12.77 3.35
N LEU A 227 4.77 11.76 3.93
CA LEU A 227 4.12 10.75 4.76
C LEU A 227 3.42 11.36 5.97
N GLY A 228 4.09 12.25 6.70
CA GLY A 228 3.52 12.95 7.85
C GLY A 228 2.31 13.81 7.49
N PHE A 229 2.40 14.57 6.40
CA PHE A 229 1.28 15.36 5.87
C PHE A 229 0.10 14.49 5.48
N CYS A 230 0.37 13.41 4.74
CA CYS A 230 -0.64 12.44 4.39
C CYS A 230 -1.29 11.83 5.63
N ALA A 231 -0.52 11.38 6.62
CA ALA A 231 -1.06 10.83 7.87
C ALA A 231 -1.94 11.84 8.62
N LEU A 232 -1.52 13.12 8.66
CA LEU A 232 -2.30 14.20 9.25
C LEU A 232 -3.64 14.39 8.51
N VAL A 233 -3.61 14.50 7.18
CA VAL A 233 -4.82 14.65 6.36
C VAL A 233 -5.75 13.46 6.55
N HIS A 234 -5.21 12.23 6.56
CA HIS A 234 -5.99 11.02 6.81
C HIS A 234 -6.61 11.04 8.21
N GLY A 235 -5.86 11.43 9.23
CA GLY A 235 -6.36 11.57 10.60
C GLY A 235 -7.49 12.59 10.69
N LEU A 236 -7.34 13.76 10.06
CA LEU A 236 -8.38 14.80 10.01
C LEU A 236 -9.64 14.30 9.29
N LEU A 237 -9.46 13.64 8.14
CA LEU A 237 -10.58 13.05 7.41
C LEU A 237 -11.25 11.95 8.22
N SER A 238 -10.51 11.11 8.94
CA SER A 238 -11.06 10.07 9.80
C SER A 238 -11.97 10.61 10.90
N CYS A 239 -11.71 11.82 11.40
CA CYS A 239 -12.59 12.47 12.37
C CYS A 239 -13.96 12.85 11.81
N MET A 240 -14.09 12.97 10.48
CA MET A 240 -15.37 13.27 9.82
C MET A 240 -16.29 12.06 9.70
N TRP A 241 -15.81 10.84 9.99
CA TRP A 241 -16.50 9.59 9.78
C TRP A 241 -16.88 8.92 11.10
N THR A 242 -17.99 8.16 11.07
CA THR A 242 -18.38 7.25 12.15
C THR A 242 -18.56 5.84 11.62
N ASP A 243 -18.19 4.84 12.42
CA ASP A 243 -18.53 3.45 12.17
C ASP A 243 -20.05 3.25 12.36
N THR A 244 -20.67 2.51 11.45
CA THR A 244 -22.12 2.29 11.46
C THR A 244 -22.55 1.07 12.26
N HIS A 245 -21.62 0.30 12.84
CA HIS A 245 -21.89 -1.00 13.47
C HIS A 245 -22.69 -1.95 12.58
N GLY A 246 -22.57 -1.81 11.27
CA GLY A 246 -23.25 -2.58 10.23
C GLY A 246 -22.72 -2.17 8.86
N LEU A 247 -23.52 -2.33 7.81
CA LEU A 247 -23.21 -1.83 6.48
C LEU A 247 -24.24 -0.77 6.09
N HIS A 248 -23.77 0.45 5.87
CA HIS A 248 -24.64 1.55 5.45
C HIS A 248 -24.86 1.52 3.94
N VAL A 249 -26.12 1.63 3.51
CA VAL A 249 -26.53 1.59 2.11
C VAL A 249 -26.55 2.99 1.52
N HIS A 250 -25.59 3.30 0.65
CA HIS A 250 -25.50 4.60 -0.02
C HIS A 250 -26.38 4.65 -1.28
N THR A 251 -26.36 3.56 -2.06
CA THR A 251 -27.22 3.41 -3.24
C THR A 251 -27.77 1.99 -3.26
N SER A 252 -29.01 1.84 -3.62
CA SER A 252 -29.72 0.56 -3.67
C SER A 252 -30.19 0.17 -5.08
N GLY A 253 -30.00 1.05 -6.08
CA GLY A 253 -30.34 0.77 -7.48
C GLY A 253 -31.76 0.21 -7.66
N ALA A 254 -31.85 -0.96 -8.28
CA ALA A 254 -33.12 -1.65 -8.50
C ALA A 254 -33.81 -2.14 -7.22
N LEU A 255 -33.09 -2.20 -6.10
CA LEU A 255 -33.64 -2.63 -4.79
C LEU A 255 -34.11 -1.46 -3.92
N HIS A 256 -34.23 -0.25 -4.49
CA HIS A 256 -34.57 0.95 -3.72
C HIS A 256 -35.89 0.84 -2.96
N ASP A 257 -36.88 0.18 -3.53
CA ASP A 257 -38.20 -0.02 -2.91
C ASP A 257 -38.16 -1.04 -1.76
N ILE A 258 -37.16 -1.92 -1.74
CA ILE A 258 -37.01 -2.99 -0.76
C ILE A 258 -35.96 -2.61 0.30
N ILE A 259 -34.86 -2.03 -0.13
CA ILE A 259 -33.76 -1.56 0.72
C ILE A 259 -33.54 -0.07 0.42
N PRO A 260 -34.19 0.84 1.16
CA PRO A 260 -34.05 2.27 0.93
C PRO A 260 -32.61 2.77 1.14
N ARG A 261 -32.26 3.87 0.48
CA ARG A 261 -31.01 4.58 0.76
C ARG A 261 -31.00 5.05 2.22
N GLY A 262 -29.83 4.96 2.84
CA GLY A 262 -29.70 5.30 4.25
C GLY A 262 -30.02 4.14 5.20
N SER A 263 -30.49 3.00 4.70
CA SER A 263 -30.66 1.79 5.49
C SER A 263 -29.31 1.29 6.00
N ARG A 264 -29.34 0.62 7.14
CA ARG A 264 -28.21 -0.09 7.72
C ARG A 264 -28.49 -1.60 7.65
N ILE A 265 -27.59 -2.34 7.02
CA ILE A 265 -27.62 -3.80 7.04
C ILE A 265 -27.00 -4.25 8.37
N THR A 266 -27.77 -4.92 9.20
CA THR A 266 -27.41 -5.36 10.55
C THR A 266 -27.08 -6.83 10.63
N ALA A 267 -27.60 -7.64 9.71
CA ALA A 267 -27.33 -9.07 9.66
C ALA A 267 -27.31 -9.61 8.22
N LEU A 268 -26.49 -10.60 7.99
CA LEU A 268 -26.47 -11.44 6.79
C LEU A 268 -26.69 -12.88 7.24
N ASN A 269 -27.80 -13.45 6.87
CA ASN A 269 -28.27 -14.74 7.37
C ASN A 269 -28.37 -14.75 8.92
N ASP A 270 -27.74 -15.73 9.60
CA ASP A 270 -27.69 -15.79 11.06
C ASP A 270 -26.52 -14.98 11.67
N LEU A 271 -25.70 -14.36 10.82
CA LEU A 271 -24.54 -13.60 11.26
C LEU A 271 -24.91 -12.13 11.50
N GLY A 272 -24.97 -11.72 12.76
CA GLY A 272 -25.10 -10.31 13.13
C GLY A 272 -23.81 -9.56 12.82
N LEU A 273 -23.93 -8.47 12.06
CA LEU A 273 -22.77 -7.67 11.63
C LEU A 273 -22.30 -6.69 12.71
N GLU A 274 -23.12 -6.41 13.71
CA GLU A 274 -22.84 -5.40 14.74
C GLU A 274 -21.60 -5.75 15.57
N ASN A 275 -21.41 -7.04 15.88
CA ASN A 275 -20.31 -7.55 16.70
C ASN A 275 -19.04 -7.89 15.91
N LEU A 276 -19.08 -7.78 14.58
CA LEU A 276 -17.95 -8.11 13.73
C LEU A 276 -17.04 -6.89 13.51
N HIS A 277 -15.76 -7.16 13.36
CA HIS A 277 -14.81 -6.11 12.99
C HIS A 277 -15.13 -5.58 11.58
N ARG A 278 -14.78 -4.32 11.32
CA ARG A 278 -15.04 -3.61 10.05
C ARG A 278 -14.64 -4.41 8.81
N ASN A 279 -13.46 -4.99 8.81
CA ASN A 279 -12.93 -5.75 7.67
C ASN A 279 -13.72 -7.03 7.42
N GLU A 280 -14.20 -7.68 8.48
CA GLU A 280 -15.02 -8.91 8.40
C GLU A 280 -16.39 -8.62 7.81
N ARG A 281 -17.02 -7.48 8.17
CA ARG A 281 -18.30 -7.05 7.60
C ARG A 281 -18.19 -6.87 6.09
N MET A 282 -17.15 -6.14 5.62
CA MET A 282 -16.92 -5.97 4.18
C MET A 282 -16.52 -7.27 3.48
N TYR A 283 -15.77 -8.14 4.15
CA TYR A 283 -15.44 -9.46 3.60
C TYR A 283 -16.67 -10.31 3.36
N LEU A 284 -17.60 -10.38 4.32
CA LEU A 284 -18.86 -11.12 4.18
C LEU A 284 -19.72 -10.56 3.05
N TRP A 285 -19.84 -9.23 2.97
CA TRP A 285 -20.54 -8.58 1.86
C TRP A 285 -19.92 -8.89 0.50
N ASN A 286 -18.60 -8.80 0.39
CA ASN A 286 -17.90 -9.09 -0.85
C ASN A 286 -18.05 -10.56 -1.28
N ARG A 287 -18.05 -11.49 -0.33
CA ARG A 287 -18.35 -12.90 -0.62
C ARG A 287 -19.75 -13.09 -1.20
N LEU A 288 -20.75 -12.45 -0.58
CA LEU A 288 -22.13 -12.48 -1.06
C LEU A 288 -22.22 -11.98 -2.51
N VAL A 289 -21.66 -10.81 -2.78
CA VAL A 289 -21.72 -10.16 -4.09
C VAL A 289 -20.93 -10.93 -5.18
N GLN A 290 -19.93 -11.71 -4.79
CA GLN A 290 -19.15 -12.56 -5.70
C GLN A 290 -19.77 -13.95 -5.92
N ASP A 291 -20.97 -14.21 -5.39
CA ASP A 291 -21.62 -15.53 -5.36
C ASP A 291 -20.75 -16.64 -4.74
N VAL A 292 -19.88 -16.27 -3.78
CA VAL A 292 -19.10 -17.25 -3.03
C VAL A 292 -20.00 -17.89 -1.97
N PRO A 293 -20.08 -19.21 -1.87
CA PRO A 293 -20.94 -19.88 -0.91
C PRO A 293 -20.73 -19.36 0.51
N MET A 294 -21.81 -18.93 1.16
CA MET A 294 -21.80 -18.60 2.59
C MET A 294 -21.64 -19.90 3.41
N PRO A 295 -21.15 -19.81 4.65
CA PRO A 295 -21.08 -20.98 5.52
C PRO A 295 -22.42 -21.72 5.58
N ALA A 296 -22.38 -23.04 5.60
CA ALA A 296 -23.60 -23.85 5.70
C ALA A 296 -24.44 -23.45 6.91
N GLU A 297 -25.70 -23.14 6.66
CA GLU A 297 -26.62 -22.71 7.70
C GLU A 297 -27.42 -23.89 8.25
N PRO A 298 -27.83 -23.84 9.52
CA PRO A 298 -28.83 -24.74 10.04
C PRO A 298 -30.13 -24.63 9.24
N GLY A 299 -30.82 -25.74 9.04
CA GLY A 299 -32.15 -25.78 8.42
C GLY A 299 -33.23 -25.18 9.32
N TRP A 300 -34.43 -25.22 8.83
CA TRP A 300 -35.64 -24.81 9.55
C TRP A 300 -36.55 -25.99 9.81
N CYS A 301 -37.10 -26.07 11.02
CA CYS A 301 -38.10 -27.07 11.35
C CYS A 301 -39.46 -26.63 10.78
N ILE A 302 -39.94 -27.36 9.80
CA ILE A 302 -41.19 -27.12 9.10
C ILE A 302 -42.23 -28.13 9.57
N PRO A 303 -43.42 -27.69 9.96
CA PRO A 303 -44.53 -28.59 10.32
C PRO A 303 -44.79 -29.62 9.21
N SER A 304 -44.94 -30.91 9.57
CA SER A 304 -45.15 -31.97 8.61
C SER A 304 -46.34 -31.73 7.67
N ALA A 305 -47.39 -31.13 8.15
CA ALA A 305 -48.56 -30.80 7.34
C ALA A 305 -48.25 -29.80 6.20
N ILE A 306 -47.38 -28.82 6.45
CA ILE A 306 -46.93 -27.84 5.43
C ILE A 306 -46.01 -28.53 4.42
N TRP A 307 -45.09 -29.34 4.91
CA TRP A 307 -44.13 -30.05 4.07
C TRP A 307 -44.84 -31.03 3.12
N LEU A 308 -45.80 -31.84 3.61
CA LEU A 308 -46.50 -32.82 2.82
C LEU A 308 -47.37 -32.20 1.73
N ASN A 309 -48.02 -31.08 2.02
CA ASN A 309 -48.87 -30.36 1.07
C ASN A 309 -48.12 -29.50 0.07
N ALA A 310 -46.81 -29.28 0.22
CA ALA A 310 -46.02 -28.46 -0.67
C ALA A 310 -45.73 -29.22 -1.99
N THR A 311 -45.71 -28.49 -3.11
CA THR A 311 -45.36 -29.01 -4.45
C THR A 311 -43.85 -29.04 -4.63
N ASP A 312 -43.35 -29.65 -5.73
CA ASP A 312 -41.95 -29.68 -6.09
C ASP A 312 -41.65 -28.92 -7.41
N GLU A 313 -42.61 -28.26 -8.00
CA GLU A 313 -42.50 -27.66 -9.32
C GLU A 313 -41.45 -26.54 -9.38
N CYS A 314 -41.31 -25.72 -8.36
CA CYS A 314 -40.34 -24.61 -8.31
C CYS A 314 -38.88 -25.10 -8.25
N CYS A 315 -38.65 -26.34 -7.88
CA CYS A 315 -37.32 -26.96 -7.89
C CYS A 315 -36.85 -27.27 -9.33
N ARG A 316 -37.78 -27.48 -10.25
CA ARG A 316 -37.51 -27.70 -11.68
C ARG A 316 -37.65 -26.40 -12.49
N TYR A 317 -38.66 -25.61 -12.14
CA TYR A 317 -38.98 -24.34 -12.81
C TYR A 317 -39.02 -23.22 -11.77
N PRO A 318 -37.87 -22.55 -11.52
CA PRO A 318 -37.78 -21.48 -10.54
C PRO A 318 -38.80 -20.37 -10.81
N ASN A 319 -39.53 -19.97 -9.76
CA ASN A 319 -40.42 -18.83 -9.80
C ASN A 319 -40.07 -17.80 -8.69
N ASP A 320 -40.60 -16.60 -8.79
CA ASP A 320 -40.22 -15.49 -7.90
C ASP A 320 -40.78 -15.59 -6.47
N THR A 321 -41.83 -16.38 -6.27
CA THR A 321 -42.55 -16.44 -4.98
C THR A 321 -42.19 -17.63 -4.11
N LEU A 322 -41.73 -18.73 -4.73
CA LEU A 322 -41.43 -19.98 -4.05
C LEU A 322 -39.92 -20.31 -4.22
N ALA A 323 -39.36 -20.88 -3.20
CA ALA A 323 -37.98 -21.39 -3.24
C ALA A 323 -37.92 -22.88 -2.95
N CYS A 324 -36.95 -23.56 -3.57
CA CYS A 324 -36.73 -24.97 -3.37
C CYS A 324 -35.99 -25.23 -2.07
N PHE A 325 -36.58 -26.10 -1.24
CA PHE A 325 -35.98 -26.59 -0.02
C PHE A 325 -35.84 -28.10 -0.11
N GLN A 326 -34.80 -28.62 0.50
CA GLN A 326 -34.58 -30.09 0.54
C GLN A 326 -34.51 -30.60 1.98
N SER A 327 -35.02 -31.82 2.17
CA SER A 327 -34.84 -32.59 3.38
C SER A 327 -34.58 -34.05 2.98
N ALA A 328 -33.47 -34.64 3.40
CA ALA A 328 -33.03 -36.04 3.13
C ALA A 328 -32.97 -36.37 1.65
N LYS A 329 -33.26 -35.88 0.66
CA LYS A 329 -33.38 -36.11 -0.81
C LYS A 329 -34.75 -35.74 -1.39
N ILE A 330 -35.67 -35.28 -0.54
CA ILE A 330 -36.99 -34.82 -0.99
C ILE A 330 -36.92 -33.30 -1.13
N GLN A 331 -37.31 -32.82 -2.29
CA GLN A 331 -37.36 -31.40 -2.59
C GLN A 331 -38.80 -30.90 -2.54
N LYS A 332 -39.04 -29.74 -1.96
CA LYS A 332 -40.35 -29.10 -1.83
C LYS A 332 -40.23 -27.59 -1.98
N CYS A 333 -41.32 -26.98 -2.48
CA CYS A 333 -41.43 -25.55 -2.72
C CYS A 333 -42.11 -24.85 -1.53
N LEU A 334 -41.41 -23.90 -0.95
CA LEU A 334 -41.89 -23.14 0.19
C LEU A 334 -41.70 -21.64 -0.04
N ARG A 335 -42.52 -20.83 0.63
CA ARG A 335 -42.38 -19.37 0.64
C ARG A 335 -41.30 -18.97 1.64
N PRO A 336 -40.15 -18.44 1.19
CA PRO A 336 -39.04 -18.13 2.11
C PRO A 336 -39.41 -17.12 3.16
N MET A 337 -40.13 -16.03 2.80
CA MET A 337 -40.55 -15.00 3.76
C MET A 337 -41.39 -15.55 4.90
N TYR A 338 -42.32 -16.45 4.59
CA TYR A 338 -43.16 -17.07 5.61
C TYR A 338 -42.34 -17.88 6.61
N LEU A 339 -41.34 -18.60 6.13
CA LEU A 339 -40.49 -19.42 6.98
C LEU A 339 -39.57 -18.58 7.87
N PHE A 340 -39.01 -17.52 7.30
CA PHE A 340 -38.00 -16.71 7.99
C PHE A 340 -38.61 -15.76 9.02
N ASP A 341 -39.89 -15.37 8.84
CA ASP A 341 -40.61 -14.46 9.72
C ASP A 341 -41.46 -15.20 10.79
N MET A 342 -41.45 -16.53 10.76
CA MET A 342 -42.16 -17.31 11.75
C MET A 342 -41.52 -17.17 13.14
N PRO A 343 -42.25 -16.68 14.16
CA PRO A 343 -41.73 -16.49 15.53
C PRO A 343 -41.37 -17.82 16.22
N GLN A 344 -41.75 -18.96 15.67
CA GLN A 344 -41.52 -20.30 16.19
C GLN A 344 -40.64 -21.17 15.29
N SER A 345 -39.97 -20.61 14.29
CA SER A 345 -39.06 -21.38 13.42
C SER A 345 -37.85 -21.84 14.22
N VAL A 346 -37.92 -23.06 14.74
CA VAL A 346 -36.80 -23.68 15.41
C VAL A 346 -35.78 -24.06 14.35
N ARG A 347 -34.52 -23.72 14.59
CA ARG A 347 -33.39 -24.09 13.72
C ARG A 347 -33.02 -25.55 13.97
N CYS A 348 -32.67 -26.27 12.90
CA CYS A 348 -32.30 -27.68 12.98
C CYS A 348 -31.01 -27.96 12.18
N ARG A 349 -30.28 -29.00 12.57
CA ARG A 349 -29.15 -29.51 11.78
C ARG A 349 -29.51 -30.79 11.04
N GLU A 350 -30.23 -31.70 11.66
CA GLU A 350 -30.60 -32.98 11.09
C GLU A 350 -32.04 -33.34 11.37
N THR A 351 -32.53 -33.15 12.59
CA THR A 351 -33.85 -33.57 13.06
C THR A 351 -34.62 -32.45 13.71
N CYS A 352 -35.94 -32.58 13.72
CA CYS A 352 -36.87 -31.68 14.40
C CYS A 352 -37.80 -32.50 15.32
N ASP A 353 -38.16 -31.95 16.48
CA ASP A 353 -39.02 -32.63 17.43
C ASP A 353 -40.46 -32.78 16.90
N ALA A 354 -40.92 -31.84 16.09
CA ALA A 354 -42.29 -31.84 15.54
C ALA A 354 -42.31 -31.34 14.11
N GLY A 355 -41.67 -32.05 13.17
CA GLY A 355 -41.66 -31.62 11.78
C GLY A 355 -40.51 -32.17 10.97
N VAL A 356 -40.21 -31.51 9.85
CA VAL A 356 -39.15 -31.88 8.91
C VAL A 356 -38.10 -30.79 8.91
N CYS A 357 -36.83 -31.20 9.05
CA CYS A 357 -35.71 -30.27 8.93
C CYS A 357 -35.42 -30.02 7.45
N ALA A 358 -35.70 -28.81 6.97
CA ALA A 358 -35.51 -28.41 5.59
C ALA A 358 -34.42 -27.35 5.46
N VAL A 359 -33.55 -27.49 4.49
CA VAL A 359 -32.51 -26.55 4.10
C VAL A 359 -32.75 -26.04 2.69
N PRO A 360 -32.38 -24.81 2.33
CA PRO A 360 -32.42 -24.36 0.94
C PRO A 360 -31.62 -25.33 0.07
N ASP A 361 -32.13 -25.66 -1.12
CA ASP A 361 -31.44 -26.55 -2.05
C ASP A 361 -30.16 -25.86 -2.56
N PRO A 362 -28.97 -26.46 -2.41
CA PRO A 362 -27.71 -25.90 -2.87
C PRO A 362 -27.61 -25.75 -4.40
N HIS A 363 -28.44 -26.45 -5.16
CA HIS A 363 -28.52 -26.37 -6.63
C HIS A 363 -29.52 -25.31 -7.11
N ALA A 364 -30.37 -24.78 -6.23
CA ALA A 364 -31.27 -23.69 -6.52
C ALA A 364 -30.58 -22.33 -6.35
N PRO A 365 -31.15 -21.23 -6.89
CA PRO A 365 -30.62 -19.89 -6.63
C PRO A 365 -30.46 -19.62 -5.14
N ALA A 366 -29.27 -19.19 -4.73
CA ALA A 366 -28.95 -18.96 -3.32
C ALA A 366 -29.93 -17.96 -2.67
N LEU A 367 -30.36 -18.27 -1.47
CA LEU A 367 -31.20 -17.40 -0.65
C LEU A 367 -30.34 -16.79 0.45
N VAL A 368 -30.44 -15.47 0.61
CA VAL A 368 -29.75 -14.75 1.69
C VAL A 368 -30.74 -13.86 2.41
N ARG A 369 -30.76 -13.95 3.72
CA ARG A 369 -31.56 -13.11 4.60
C ARG A 369 -30.72 -11.88 4.98
N VAL A 370 -31.27 -10.71 4.75
CA VAL A 370 -30.64 -9.44 5.06
C VAL A 370 -31.47 -8.74 6.11
N GLY A 371 -30.93 -8.62 7.30
CA GLY A 371 -31.52 -7.75 8.34
C GLY A 371 -31.21 -6.30 8.02
N ILE A 372 -32.22 -5.47 8.00
CA ILE A 372 -32.09 -4.04 7.71
C ILE A 372 -32.72 -3.19 8.81
N ASP A 373 -32.06 -2.07 9.11
CA ASP A 373 -32.59 -0.99 9.93
C ASP A 373 -32.74 0.25 9.06
N TYR A 374 -33.90 0.87 9.12
CA TYR A 374 -34.20 2.15 8.48
C TYR A 374 -34.97 3.06 9.42
N GLY A 375 -34.26 4.05 9.99
CA GLY A 375 -34.84 4.93 11.01
C GLY A 375 -35.23 4.16 12.28
N ALA A 376 -36.53 4.13 12.60
CA ALA A 376 -37.07 3.36 13.72
C ALA A 376 -37.59 1.98 13.32
N MET A 377 -37.52 1.61 12.04
CA MET A 377 -38.04 0.33 11.53
C MET A 377 -36.92 -0.65 11.33
N THR A 378 -37.08 -1.84 11.89
CA THR A 378 -36.23 -3.01 11.60
C THR A 378 -37.02 -3.97 10.72
N GLY A 379 -36.36 -4.55 9.74
CA GLY A 379 -36.99 -5.48 8.81
C GLY A 379 -36.07 -6.59 8.36
N LEU A 380 -36.67 -7.64 7.82
CA LEU A 380 -35.98 -8.73 7.18
C LEU A 380 -36.30 -8.73 5.68
N VAL A 381 -35.26 -8.76 4.86
CA VAL A 381 -35.38 -8.87 3.41
C VAL A 381 -34.72 -10.17 2.96
N VAL A 382 -35.37 -10.89 2.06
CA VAL A 382 -34.81 -12.10 1.47
C VAL A 382 -34.38 -11.78 0.05
N LEU A 383 -33.08 -11.87 -0.18
CA LEU A 383 -32.48 -11.71 -1.50
C LEU A 383 -32.28 -13.09 -2.13
N ARG A 384 -32.52 -13.16 -3.44
CA ARG A 384 -32.33 -14.37 -4.24
C ARG A 384 -31.24 -14.15 -5.29
N GLY A 385 -30.26 -15.05 -5.34
CA GLY A 385 -29.19 -14.99 -6.31
C GLY A 385 -29.61 -15.15 -7.78
N PRO A 386 -28.76 -14.84 -8.73
CA PRO A 386 -27.32 -14.52 -8.56
C PRO A 386 -27.08 -13.09 -8.10
N PHE A 387 -26.06 -12.90 -7.23
CA PHE A 387 -25.79 -11.61 -6.58
C PHE A 387 -24.73 -10.76 -7.31
N ARG A 388 -24.10 -11.27 -8.38
CA ARG A 388 -23.03 -10.55 -9.12
C ARG A 388 -23.44 -9.18 -9.64
N GLY A 389 -24.72 -9.00 -9.99
CA GLY A 389 -25.26 -7.69 -10.40
C GLY A 389 -25.47 -6.71 -9.25
N LEU A 390 -25.52 -7.20 -8.02
CA LEU A 390 -25.81 -6.39 -6.84
C LEU A 390 -24.70 -5.36 -6.57
N SER A 391 -23.43 -5.71 -6.80
CA SER A 391 -22.29 -4.81 -6.62
C SER A 391 -22.29 -3.61 -7.56
N GLN A 392 -22.95 -3.72 -8.71
CA GLN A 392 -23.03 -2.63 -9.69
C GLN A 392 -24.15 -1.63 -9.33
N SER A 393 -25.19 -2.10 -8.66
CA SER A 393 -26.37 -1.31 -8.34
C SER A 393 -26.41 -0.85 -6.89
N MET A 394 -25.80 -1.60 -5.96
CA MET A 394 -25.84 -1.35 -4.53
C MET A 394 -24.45 -1.07 -3.97
N HIS A 395 -24.27 0.15 -3.45
CA HIS A 395 -23.04 0.52 -2.76
C HIS A 395 -23.27 0.58 -1.26
N VAL A 396 -22.46 -0.18 -0.54
CA VAL A 396 -22.46 -0.21 0.93
C VAL A 396 -21.10 0.18 1.48
N SER A 397 -21.10 0.78 2.67
CA SER A 397 -19.88 1.07 3.42
C SER A 397 -20.05 0.78 4.90
N THR A 398 -18.93 0.65 5.59
CA THR A 398 -18.92 0.50 7.06
C THR A 398 -18.91 1.84 7.80
N HIS A 399 -18.96 2.96 7.06
CA HIS A 399 -18.87 4.30 7.60
C HIS A 399 -19.97 5.20 7.08
N THR A 400 -20.32 6.19 7.89
CA THR A 400 -21.15 7.34 7.47
C THR A 400 -20.47 8.64 7.86
N LEU A 401 -20.82 9.71 7.15
CA LEU A 401 -20.39 11.04 7.54
C LEU A 401 -21.09 11.47 8.84
N ARG A 402 -20.30 12.03 9.73
CA ARG A 402 -20.79 12.67 10.94
C ARG A 402 -21.45 14.00 10.59
N ALA A 403 -22.56 14.35 11.24
CA ALA A 403 -23.08 15.71 11.17
C ALA A 403 -22.05 16.73 11.70
N PRO A 404 -21.91 17.93 11.11
CA PRO A 404 -22.74 18.55 10.07
C PRO A 404 -22.35 18.21 8.62
N TRP A 405 -21.28 17.47 8.39
CA TRP A 405 -20.73 17.22 7.05
C TRP A 405 -21.68 16.48 6.12
N SER A 406 -22.53 15.61 6.67
CA SER A 406 -23.56 14.89 5.92
C SER A 406 -24.58 15.79 5.21
N PHE A 407 -24.75 17.04 5.66
CA PHE A 407 -25.64 18.02 5.04
C PHE A 407 -24.98 18.82 3.91
N LEU A 408 -23.63 18.93 3.94
CA LEU A 408 -22.90 19.80 3.01
C LEU A 408 -22.54 19.09 1.70
N ILE A 409 -22.39 17.78 1.71
CA ILE A 409 -21.87 17.02 0.58
C ILE A 409 -22.85 15.91 0.19
N PRO A 410 -23.28 15.83 -1.08
CA PRO A 410 -24.16 14.75 -1.55
C PRO A 410 -23.53 13.37 -1.32
N PRO A 411 -24.26 12.39 -0.75
CA PRO A 411 -23.72 11.08 -0.37
C PRO A 411 -23.01 10.35 -1.51
N ALA A 412 -23.53 10.42 -2.74
CA ALA A 412 -22.96 9.73 -3.89
C ALA A 412 -21.55 10.25 -4.29
N TRP A 413 -21.28 11.55 -4.10
CA TRP A 413 -19.97 12.15 -4.37
C TRP A 413 -18.96 11.82 -3.28
N ILE A 414 -19.45 11.68 -2.04
CA ILE A 414 -18.62 11.40 -0.87
C ILE A 414 -17.94 10.04 -1.01
N ASP A 415 -18.69 9.00 -1.38
CA ASP A 415 -18.14 7.66 -1.49
C ASP A 415 -17.10 7.55 -2.59
N ALA A 416 -17.37 8.13 -3.77
CA ALA A 416 -16.43 8.14 -4.88
C ALA A 416 -15.15 8.92 -4.52
N LEU A 417 -15.31 10.09 -3.88
CA LEU A 417 -14.19 10.92 -3.44
C LEU A 417 -13.37 10.20 -2.36
N LEU A 418 -14.04 9.63 -1.35
CA LEU A 418 -13.38 8.93 -0.27
C LEU A 418 -12.61 7.71 -0.74
N MET A 419 -13.23 6.86 -1.57
CA MET A 419 -12.55 5.69 -2.13
C MET A 419 -11.34 6.11 -2.97
N SER A 420 -11.49 7.15 -3.80
CA SER A 420 -10.40 7.66 -4.61
C SER A 420 -9.28 8.26 -3.75
N MET A 421 -9.61 9.04 -2.74
CA MET A 421 -8.64 9.63 -1.81
C MET A 421 -7.91 8.55 -0.99
N THR A 422 -8.63 7.58 -0.46
CA THR A 422 -8.05 6.47 0.31
C THR A 422 -7.09 5.66 -0.57
N TYR A 423 -7.47 5.40 -1.81
CA TYR A 423 -6.64 4.69 -2.76
C TYR A 423 -5.34 5.46 -3.10
N VAL A 424 -5.46 6.74 -3.47
CA VAL A 424 -4.28 7.60 -3.74
C VAL A 424 -3.40 7.68 -2.51
N PHE A 425 -4.00 7.82 -1.34
CA PHE A 425 -3.30 7.88 -0.07
C PHE A 425 -2.48 6.61 0.19
N GLN A 426 -3.07 5.43 0.00
CA GLN A 426 -2.35 4.15 0.12
C GLN A 426 -1.17 4.07 -0.84
N LEU A 427 -1.33 4.51 -2.09
CA LEU A 427 -0.23 4.55 -3.05
C LEU A 427 0.89 5.50 -2.61
N VAL A 428 0.53 6.70 -2.11
CA VAL A 428 1.51 7.67 -1.60
C VAL A 428 2.27 7.11 -0.40
N LEU A 429 1.57 6.44 0.52
CA LEU A 429 2.20 5.78 1.67
C LEU A 429 3.22 4.74 1.22
N VAL A 430 2.82 3.83 0.34
CA VAL A 430 3.68 2.74 -0.14
C VAL A 430 4.92 3.29 -0.86
N VAL A 431 4.71 4.20 -1.82
CA VAL A 431 5.80 4.75 -2.63
C VAL A 431 6.78 5.56 -1.78
N ASN A 432 6.27 6.47 -0.94
CA ASN A 432 7.17 7.31 -0.13
C ASN A 432 7.86 6.51 0.98
N SER A 433 7.22 5.49 1.57
CA SER A 433 7.89 4.59 2.52
C SER A 433 8.99 3.79 1.84
N ALA A 434 8.74 3.29 0.62
CA ALA A 434 9.75 2.60 -0.17
C ALA A 434 10.92 3.53 -0.53
N LEU A 435 10.65 4.74 -1.02
CA LEU A 435 11.69 5.71 -1.35
C LEU A 435 12.50 6.13 -0.11
N LEU A 436 11.83 6.32 1.03
CA LEU A 436 12.48 6.65 2.29
C LEU A 436 13.46 5.58 2.74
N ILE A 437 13.08 4.30 2.65
CA ILE A 437 13.91 3.18 3.07
C ILE A 437 14.98 2.88 2.03
N LEU A 438 14.61 2.74 0.75
CA LEU A 438 15.52 2.32 -0.30
C LEU A 438 16.62 3.35 -0.54
N ASN A 439 16.31 4.66 -0.58
CA ASN A 439 17.31 5.70 -0.79
C ASN A 439 18.32 5.80 0.36
N MET A 440 17.98 5.30 1.56
CA MET A 440 18.90 5.27 2.69
C MET A 440 19.67 3.96 2.82
N LEU A 441 19.44 2.98 1.94
CA LEU A 441 20.34 1.83 1.88
C LEU A 441 21.75 2.27 1.39
N PRO A 442 22.82 1.72 1.97
CA PRO A 442 24.19 2.00 1.54
C PRO A 442 24.50 1.27 0.21
N ILE A 443 23.81 1.67 -0.85
CA ILE A 443 23.99 1.16 -2.22
C ILE A 443 24.59 2.30 -3.06
N PRO A 444 25.59 2.04 -3.90
CA PRO A 444 26.15 3.03 -4.80
C PRO A 444 25.05 3.76 -5.57
N THR A 445 25.19 5.06 -5.77
CA THR A 445 24.22 5.94 -6.44
C THR A 445 23.00 6.37 -5.62
N LEU A 446 22.76 5.81 -4.43
CA LEU A 446 21.71 6.24 -3.51
C LEU A 446 22.29 7.17 -2.41
N ASP A 447 21.40 7.97 -1.81
CA ASP A 447 21.80 8.91 -0.74
C ASP A 447 22.41 8.21 0.48
N GLY A 448 21.98 6.96 0.75
CA GLY A 448 22.49 6.15 1.85
C GLY A 448 23.98 5.89 1.77
N SER A 449 24.57 5.76 0.57
CA SER A 449 26.01 5.59 0.40
C SER A 449 26.77 6.86 0.81
N LEU A 450 26.29 8.02 0.39
CA LEU A 450 26.87 9.31 0.78
C LEU A 450 26.67 9.59 2.28
N TYR A 451 25.51 9.24 2.82
CA TYR A 451 25.23 9.36 4.25
C TYR A 451 26.15 8.48 5.07
N LEU A 452 26.34 7.21 4.69
CA LEU A 452 27.30 6.30 5.35
C LEU A 452 28.71 6.86 5.31
N ARG A 453 29.14 7.41 4.17
CA ARG A 453 30.45 8.04 4.05
C ARG A 453 30.66 9.17 5.06
N LEU A 454 29.65 10.03 5.23
CA LEU A 454 29.70 11.09 6.24
C LEU A 454 29.75 10.54 7.67
N CYS A 455 29.01 9.46 7.97
CA CYS A 455 29.08 8.77 9.26
C CYS A 455 30.52 8.28 9.54
N LEU A 456 31.14 7.60 8.57
CA LEU A 456 32.50 7.07 8.71
C LEU A 456 33.53 8.18 8.88
N GLN A 457 33.40 9.28 8.12
CA GLN A 457 34.26 10.46 8.27
C GLN A 457 34.13 11.08 9.67
N GLN A 458 32.92 11.22 10.18
CA GLN A 458 32.69 11.79 11.51
C GLN A 458 33.24 10.89 12.61
N LEU A 459 33.06 9.57 12.49
CA LEU A 459 33.61 8.59 13.43
C LEU A 459 35.14 8.61 13.44
N TYR A 460 35.76 8.73 12.25
CA TYR A 460 37.22 8.82 12.14
C TYR A 460 37.76 10.08 12.81
N ILE A 461 37.15 11.24 12.57
CA ILE A 461 37.55 12.52 13.22
C ILE A 461 37.42 12.38 14.74
N PHE A 462 36.33 11.82 15.25
CA PHE A 462 36.12 11.60 16.67
C PHE A 462 37.16 10.67 17.29
N TRP A 463 37.51 9.57 16.58
CA TRP A 463 38.50 8.61 17.04
C TRP A 463 39.90 9.21 17.04
N SER A 464 40.28 9.99 16.01
CA SER A 464 41.55 10.72 15.91
C SER A 464 41.72 11.70 17.07
N ASP A 465 40.71 12.53 17.33
CA ASP A 465 40.70 13.52 18.41
C ASP A 465 40.82 12.88 19.81
N THR A 466 40.16 11.71 20.01
CA THR A 466 40.30 10.96 21.27
C THR A 466 41.66 10.34 21.47
N ASN A 467 42.32 9.91 20.38
CA ASN A 467 43.63 9.26 20.44
C ASN A 467 44.75 10.30 20.66
N GLU A 468 44.59 11.51 20.10
CA GLU A 468 45.54 12.62 20.31
C GLU A 468 45.41 13.19 21.73
N ARG A 469 44.20 13.32 22.30
CA ARG A 469 44.00 13.73 23.70
C ARG A 469 44.59 12.72 24.71
N GLY A 470 44.69 11.44 24.34
CA GLY A 470 45.36 10.43 25.14
C GLY A 470 46.92 10.50 25.09
N SER A 471 47.49 11.23 24.10
CA SER A 471 48.93 11.35 23.88
C SER A 471 49.53 12.71 24.27
N LEU A 472 48.75 13.73 24.56
CA LEU A 472 49.23 15.10 24.81
C LEU A 472 49.21 15.50 26.29
N SER A 473 50.34 15.34 26.92
CA SER A 473 50.79 16.29 27.92
C SER A 473 51.43 17.48 27.19
N SER A 474 50.78 18.64 27.36
CA SER A 474 51.27 20.01 27.13
C SER A 474 51.77 20.42 25.74
N CYS A 475 51.21 21.55 25.34
CA CYS A 475 51.64 22.56 24.34
C CYS A 475 51.14 22.37 22.91
N ASP A 476 50.51 23.46 22.51
CA ASP A 476 50.20 24.01 21.21
C ASP A 476 48.78 23.82 20.70
N ILE A 477 48.04 24.93 20.94
CA ILE A 477 46.75 25.20 20.32
C ILE A 477 47.08 25.71 18.90
N GLU A 478 46.91 24.85 17.90
CA GLU A 478 46.78 25.28 16.50
C GLU A 478 45.46 24.80 15.90
N ASP A 479 44.89 25.69 15.17
CA ASP A 479 43.65 25.83 14.38
C ASP A 479 42.90 24.55 13.99
N PRO A 480 41.55 24.46 14.25
CA PRO A 480 40.73 23.29 13.91
C PRO A 480 40.25 23.26 12.45
N GLY A 481 41.20 23.44 11.51
CA GLY A 481 40.96 23.43 10.06
C GLY A 481 41.64 22.29 9.29
N GLU A 482 42.21 21.30 9.96
CA GLU A 482 42.95 20.26 9.24
C GLU A 482 42.04 19.29 8.50
N ALA A 483 42.22 19.27 7.18
CA ALA A 483 41.65 18.28 6.28
C ALA A 483 42.09 16.87 6.68
N VAL A 484 41.17 15.91 6.75
CA VAL A 484 41.48 14.49 6.96
C VAL A 484 42.63 14.06 6.02
N PRO A 485 43.71 13.44 6.52
CA PRO A 485 44.82 13.05 5.69
C PRO A 485 44.40 12.13 4.54
N ALA A 486 44.94 12.34 3.34
CA ALA A 486 44.57 11.59 2.14
C ALA A 486 44.68 10.05 2.31
N TYR A 487 45.61 9.60 3.13
CA TYR A 487 45.81 8.16 3.43
C TYR A 487 44.62 7.56 4.21
N SER A 488 44.01 8.29 5.14
CA SER A 488 42.88 7.82 5.90
C SER A 488 41.58 7.82 5.09
N LEU A 489 41.46 8.70 4.07
CA LEU A 489 40.36 8.68 3.12
C LEU A 489 40.29 7.38 2.32
N HIS A 490 41.43 6.82 1.91
CA HIS A 490 41.45 5.53 1.21
C HIS A 490 40.94 4.36 2.07
N HIS A 491 41.24 4.33 3.36
CA HIS A 491 40.68 3.30 4.25
C HIS A 491 39.19 3.45 4.45
N LEU A 492 38.68 4.67 4.56
CA LEU A 492 37.25 4.94 4.67
C LEU A 492 36.50 4.57 3.39
N ASP A 493 37.06 4.90 2.22
CA ASP A 493 36.51 4.52 0.92
C ASP A 493 36.48 2.99 0.75
N TYR A 494 37.49 2.26 1.24
CA TYR A 494 37.50 0.80 1.23
C TYR A 494 36.41 0.20 2.13
N ILE A 495 36.26 0.67 3.38
CA ILE A 495 35.20 0.23 4.30
C ILE A 495 33.81 0.53 3.73
N GLN A 496 33.65 1.73 3.17
CA GLN A 496 32.40 2.10 2.49
C GLN A 496 32.09 1.12 1.35
N SER A 497 33.05 0.85 0.48
CA SER A 497 32.90 -0.08 -0.65
C SER A 497 32.54 -1.50 -0.19
N LEU A 498 33.11 -1.97 0.91
CA LEU A 498 32.74 -3.27 1.50
C LEU A 498 31.29 -3.27 2.01
N CYS A 499 30.86 -2.23 2.71
CA CYS A 499 29.48 -2.10 3.20
C CYS A 499 28.47 -2.02 2.04
N GLU A 500 28.79 -1.25 1.00
CA GLU A 500 27.98 -1.13 -0.21
C GLU A 500 27.89 -2.47 -0.96
N MET A 501 29.02 -3.17 -1.13
CA MET A 501 29.04 -4.48 -1.76
C MET A 501 28.22 -5.51 -0.97
N ALA A 502 28.37 -5.55 0.35
CA ALA A 502 27.58 -6.45 1.21
C ALA A 502 26.07 -6.15 1.09
N THR A 503 25.69 -4.87 1.07
CA THR A 503 24.29 -4.46 0.91
C THR A 503 23.76 -4.80 -0.47
N CYS A 504 24.53 -4.59 -1.54
CA CYS A 504 24.16 -4.97 -2.91
C CYS A 504 23.97 -6.49 -3.04
N ILE A 505 24.86 -7.29 -2.45
CA ILE A 505 24.73 -8.76 -2.45
C ILE A 505 23.47 -9.17 -1.70
N ALA A 506 23.24 -8.64 -0.50
CA ALA A 506 22.09 -8.97 0.32
C ALA A 506 20.75 -8.59 -0.37
N THR A 507 20.68 -7.40 -0.98
CA THR A 507 19.49 -6.97 -1.72
C THR A 507 19.32 -7.75 -3.03
N GLY A 508 20.40 -8.05 -3.74
CA GLY A 508 20.40 -8.87 -4.95
C GLY A 508 19.90 -10.29 -4.68
N LEU A 509 20.39 -10.94 -3.63
CA LEU A 509 19.91 -12.26 -3.19
C LEU A 509 18.43 -12.23 -2.83
N SER A 510 17.95 -11.18 -2.15
CA SER A 510 16.53 -11.01 -1.83
C SER A 510 15.66 -10.90 -3.09
N LEU A 511 16.13 -10.21 -4.12
CA LEU A 511 15.39 -10.02 -5.37
C LEU A 511 15.39 -11.27 -6.27
N ILE A 512 16.49 -12.03 -6.33
CA ILE A 512 16.60 -13.23 -7.17
C ILE A 512 15.67 -14.33 -6.65
N HIS A 513 15.59 -14.52 -5.35
CA HIS A 513 14.75 -15.57 -4.77
C HIS A 513 13.23 -15.29 -4.88
N ILE A 514 12.86 -14.05 -5.13
CA ILE A 514 11.44 -13.66 -5.34
C ILE A 514 11.00 -13.97 -6.78
N SER A 515 11.96 -14.16 -7.72
CA SER A 515 11.68 -14.47 -9.12
C SER A 515 11.58 -15.97 -9.42
N GLU A 516 11.91 -16.85 -8.49
CA GLU A 516 11.70 -18.30 -8.53
C GLU A 516 10.41 -18.70 -7.75
#